data_172b762ff2f4d1243ecbd7861450d4a2
#
_entry.id   172b762ff2f4d1243ecbd7861450d4a2
#
_cell.length_a   1.000
_cell.length_b   1.000
_cell.length_c   1.000
_cell.angle_alpha   90.00
_cell.angle_beta   90.00
_cell.angle_gamma   90.00
#
_symmetry.space_group_name_H-M   'P 1'
#
loop_
_entity.id
_entity.type
_entity.pdbx_description
1 polymer ?
#
loop_
_entity_poly.entity_id
_entity_poly.type
_entity_poly.pdbx_seq_one_letter_code
_entity_poly.pdbx_strand_id
1 'polypeptide(L)'
;DTRRLVNKLANHNPKLKIALIGCQSQVHKEQLLELKNVKWVIGNAEKMNTHHIIAQTEKSDEKIVQTDKITRKPFTIDSSSVDQHHTRANIKIQDGCDFYCSFCVIPFARGPARSRVYEDIIRECIDLGDAGHQEIVITGINLGTYEYENKTIIDVIEGISKISTIKRIRISSIEPTTIPKKLIEMMNTNPKLCRYL
;
A
#
# COMPACT_ATOMS: atom_id res chain seq x y z
N ASP A 1 -5.51 -18.76 0.85
CA ASP A 1 -4.96 -19.74 -0.11
C ASP A 1 -5.56 -19.51 -1.49
N THR A 2 -4.83 -18.76 -2.30
CA THR A 2 -5.25 -18.29 -3.65
C THR A 2 -5.62 -19.47 -4.56
N ARG A 3 -4.82 -20.53 -4.60
CA ARG A 3 -5.08 -21.70 -5.46
C ARG A 3 -6.40 -22.38 -5.13
N ARG A 4 -6.69 -22.56 -3.84
CA ARG A 4 -7.95 -23.18 -3.38
C ARG A 4 -9.15 -22.33 -3.79
N LEU A 5 -9.06 -21.01 -3.66
CA LEU A 5 -10.14 -20.10 -4.06
C LEU A 5 -10.36 -20.13 -5.57
N VAL A 6 -9.28 -20.03 -6.36
CA VAL A 6 -9.34 -20.10 -7.83
C VAL A 6 -9.99 -21.39 -8.29
N ASN A 7 -9.56 -22.54 -7.77
CA ASN A 7 -10.13 -23.84 -8.13
C ASN A 7 -11.61 -23.94 -7.76
N LYS A 8 -12.00 -23.42 -6.59
CA LYS A 8 -13.42 -23.39 -6.17
C LYS A 8 -14.26 -22.56 -7.13
N LEU A 9 -13.80 -21.35 -7.50
CA LEU A 9 -14.50 -20.46 -8.41
C LEU A 9 -14.60 -21.05 -9.83
N ALA A 10 -13.51 -21.60 -10.34
CA ALA A 10 -13.46 -22.21 -11.67
C ALA A 10 -14.32 -23.48 -11.80
N ASN A 11 -14.48 -24.23 -10.71
CA ASN A 11 -15.38 -25.40 -10.69
C ASN A 11 -16.85 -24.99 -10.59
N HIS A 12 -17.15 -23.91 -9.85
CA HIS A 12 -18.51 -23.40 -9.72
C HIS A 12 -19.00 -22.74 -11.03
N ASN A 13 -18.11 -22.02 -11.74
CA ASN A 13 -18.41 -21.41 -13.03
C ASN A 13 -17.25 -21.62 -14.03
N PRO A 14 -17.35 -22.63 -14.90
CA PRO A 14 -16.30 -22.94 -15.88
C PRO A 14 -16.04 -21.83 -16.91
N LYS A 15 -16.97 -20.89 -17.11
CA LYS A 15 -16.85 -19.76 -18.03
C LYS A 15 -16.26 -18.51 -17.37
N LEU A 16 -16.05 -18.53 -16.05
CA LEU A 16 -15.49 -17.41 -15.33
C LEU A 16 -14.05 -17.13 -15.78
N LYS A 17 -13.73 -15.89 -16.11
CA LYS A 17 -12.37 -15.41 -16.32
C LYS A 17 -11.86 -14.76 -15.02
N ILE A 18 -10.67 -15.15 -14.55
CA ILE A 18 -10.13 -14.74 -13.26
C ILE A 18 -8.92 -13.83 -13.46
N ALA A 19 -8.90 -12.70 -12.77
CA ALA A 19 -7.74 -11.83 -12.63
C ALA A 19 -7.10 -12.01 -11.25
N LEU A 20 -5.80 -12.30 -11.21
CA LEU A 20 -5.02 -12.36 -9.98
C LEU A 20 -4.13 -11.12 -9.88
N ILE A 21 -4.20 -10.41 -8.76
CA ILE A 21 -3.57 -9.10 -8.59
C ILE A 21 -2.75 -9.06 -7.30
N GLY A 22 -1.61 -8.38 -7.33
CA GLY A 22 -0.83 -8.02 -6.13
C GLY A 22 0.46 -8.82 -5.95
N CYS A 23 0.88 -8.99 -4.68
CA CYS A 23 2.22 -9.49 -4.34
C CYS A 23 2.51 -10.89 -4.90
N GLN A 24 1.53 -11.79 -4.82
CA GLN A 24 1.70 -13.15 -5.33
C GLN A 24 1.85 -13.17 -6.85
N SER A 25 1.08 -12.33 -7.55
CA SER A 25 1.18 -12.15 -9.00
C SER A 25 2.54 -11.58 -9.43
N GLN A 26 3.13 -10.72 -8.61
CA GLN A 26 4.46 -10.16 -8.89
C GLN A 26 5.57 -11.22 -8.80
N VAL A 27 5.48 -12.16 -7.86
CA VAL A 27 6.57 -13.11 -7.54
C VAL A 27 6.39 -14.47 -8.21
N HIS A 28 5.15 -14.96 -8.34
CA HIS A 28 4.84 -16.32 -8.80
C HIS A 28 3.98 -16.33 -10.07
N LYS A 29 4.22 -15.40 -10.98
CA LYS A 29 3.40 -15.14 -12.16
C LYS A 29 3.16 -16.38 -13.02
N GLU A 30 4.22 -17.17 -13.32
CA GLU A 30 4.14 -18.36 -14.15
C GLU A 30 3.20 -19.42 -13.52
N GLN A 31 3.41 -19.72 -12.24
CA GLN A 31 2.61 -20.72 -11.50
C GLN A 31 1.13 -20.31 -11.37
N LEU A 32 0.85 -19.02 -11.30
CA LEU A 32 -0.53 -18.51 -11.20
C LEU A 32 -1.24 -18.54 -12.57
N LEU A 33 -0.49 -18.34 -13.64
CA LEU A 33 -1.03 -18.39 -15.00
C LEU A 33 -1.45 -19.80 -15.43
N GLU A 34 -0.87 -20.84 -14.82
CA GLU A 34 -1.24 -22.24 -15.05
C GLU A 34 -2.59 -22.63 -14.42
N LEU A 35 -3.08 -21.83 -13.47
CA LEU A 35 -4.35 -22.13 -12.80
C LEU A 35 -5.53 -22.03 -13.76
N LYS A 36 -6.54 -22.88 -13.50
CA LYS A 36 -7.77 -22.97 -14.30
C LYS A 36 -8.50 -21.62 -14.31
N ASN A 37 -8.92 -21.19 -15.50
CA ASN A 37 -9.68 -19.95 -15.73
C ASN A 37 -8.92 -18.64 -15.37
N VAL A 38 -7.65 -18.68 -14.99
CA VAL A 38 -6.84 -17.48 -14.83
C VAL A 38 -6.46 -16.95 -16.20
N LYS A 39 -6.88 -15.73 -16.48
CA LYS A 39 -6.59 -15.02 -17.72
C LYS A 39 -5.61 -13.86 -17.51
N TRP A 40 -5.70 -13.17 -16.38
CA TRP A 40 -4.85 -12.03 -16.06
C TRP A 40 -4.03 -12.28 -14.80
N VAL A 41 -2.73 -12.00 -14.86
CA VAL A 41 -1.82 -11.98 -13.72
C VAL A 41 -1.17 -10.60 -13.70
N ILE A 42 -1.57 -9.75 -12.74
CA ILE A 42 -1.20 -8.34 -12.68
C ILE A 42 -0.42 -8.07 -11.40
N GLY A 43 0.79 -7.57 -11.55
CA GLY A 43 1.68 -7.24 -10.44
C GLY A 43 1.32 -5.94 -9.71
N ASN A 44 2.11 -5.61 -8.71
CA ASN A 44 1.89 -4.43 -7.88
C ASN A 44 2.10 -3.09 -8.60
N ALA A 45 2.93 -3.06 -9.66
CA ALA A 45 3.15 -1.85 -10.45
C ALA A 45 1.87 -1.39 -11.14
N GLU A 46 1.11 -2.36 -11.70
CA GLU A 46 -0.03 -2.10 -12.58
C GLU A 46 -1.40 -2.36 -11.92
N LYS A 47 -1.43 -2.66 -10.62
CA LYS A 47 -2.68 -3.01 -9.94
C LYS A 47 -3.77 -1.93 -10.01
N MET A 48 -3.39 -0.64 -10.07
CA MET A 48 -4.36 0.46 -10.20
C MET A 48 -4.92 0.57 -11.62
N ASN A 49 -4.20 0.05 -12.62
CA ASN A 49 -4.60 0.03 -14.02
C ASN A 49 -5.38 -1.24 -14.42
N THR A 50 -5.69 -2.11 -13.46
CA THR A 50 -6.34 -3.41 -13.68
C THR A 50 -7.57 -3.31 -14.57
N HIS A 51 -8.44 -2.32 -14.34
CA HIS A 51 -9.67 -2.14 -15.12
C HIS A 51 -9.39 -1.82 -16.60
N HIS A 52 -8.39 -0.99 -16.89
CA HIS A 52 -7.97 -0.68 -18.25
C HIS A 52 -7.38 -1.92 -18.94
N ILE A 53 -6.50 -2.67 -18.24
CA ILE A 53 -5.89 -3.88 -18.76
C ILE A 53 -6.96 -4.91 -19.13
N ILE A 54 -7.93 -5.13 -18.26
CA ILE A 54 -9.04 -6.05 -18.51
C ILE A 54 -9.88 -5.57 -19.69
N ALA A 55 -10.31 -4.30 -19.70
CA ALA A 55 -11.15 -3.75 -20.75
C ALA A 55 -10.51 -3.86 -22.16
N GLN A 56 -9.20 -3.64 -22.26
CA GLN A 56 -8.48 -3.72 -23.53
C GLN A 56 -8.26 -5.16 -24.00
N THR A 57 -8.16 -6.11 -23.07
CA THR A 57 -7.74 -7.49 -23.39
C THR A 57 -8.84 -8.54 -23.17
N GLU A 58 -10.05 -8.13 -22.76
CA GLU A 58 -11.15 -9.07 -22.48
C GLU A 58 -11.56 -9.91 -23.68
N LYS A 59 -11.52 -9.34 -24.89
CA LYS A 59 -11.91 -10.01 -26.14
C LYS A 59 -10.82 -10.91 -26.71
N SER A 60 -9.57 -10.75 -26.30
CA SER A 60 -8.48 -11.64 -26.71
C SER A 60 -8.61 -12.98 -26.01
N ASP A 61 -8.22 -14.07 -26.65
CA ASP A 61 -8.13 -15.41 -26.03
C ASP A 61 -6.78 -15.62 -25.32
N GLU A 62 -5.85 -14.69 -25.43
CA GLU A 62 -4.54 -14.78 -24.83
C GLU A 62 -4.58 -14.54 -23.32
N LYS A 63 -3.72 -15.25 -22.59
CA LYS A 63 -3.45 -14.99 -21.18
C LYS A 63 -2.51 -13.80 -21.05
N ILE A 64 -2.82 -12.88 -20.16
CA ILE A 64 -2.10 -11.62 -19.97
C ILE A 64 -1.29 -11.66 -18.68
N VAL A 65 0.00 -11.37 -18.79
CA VAL A 65 0.90 -11.18 -17.64
C VAL A 65 1.46 -9.77 -17.71
N GLN A 66 1.19 -8.99 -16.67
CA GLN A 66 1.72 -7.63 -16.55
C GLN A 66 2.31 -7.45 -15.16
N THR A 67 3.61 -7.67 -15.04
CA THR A 67 4.37 -7.69 -13.77
C THR A 67 5.65 -6.86 -13.92
N ASP A 68 5.47 -5.60 -14.32
CA ASP A 68 6.58 -4.69 -14.58
C ASP A 68 7.42 -4.44 -13.33
N LYS A 69 8.68 -4.06 -13.56
CA LYS A 69 9.61 -3.74 -12.49
C LYS A 69 9.16 -2.48 -11.74
N ILE A 70 8.98 -2.63 -10.44
CA ILE A 70 8.64 -1.51 -9.56
C ILE A 70 9.88 -0.62 -9.40
N THR A 71 9.73 0.65 -9.72
CA THR A 71 10.82 1.65 -9.64
C THR A 71 10.82 2.35 -8.28
N ARG A 72 11.95 3.02 -7.95
CA ARG A 72 12.09 3.82 -6.70
C ARG A 72 11.40 5.19 -6.76
N LYS A 73 10.66 5.50 -7.83
CA LYS A 73 10.01 6.82 -7.98
C LYS A 73 8.98 7.03 -6.87
N PRO A 74 8.88 8.27 -6.36
CA PRO A 74 7.76 8.66 -5.48
C PRO A 74 6.41 8.33 -6.12
N PHE A 75 5.38 8.16 -5.29
CA PHE A 75 4.04 7.85 -5.76
C PHE A 75 2.99 8.76 -5.12
N THR A 76 1.86 8.88 -5.79
CA THR A 76 0.63 9.49 -5.28
C THR A 76 -0.46 8.42 -5.21
N ILE A 77 -1.50 8.69 -4.46
CA ILE A 77 -2.70 7.86 -4.40
C ILE A 77 -3.88 8.77 -4.73
N ASP A 78 -4.53 8.50 -5.87
CA ASP A 78 -5.79 9.16 -6.19
C ASP A 78 -6.81 8.78 -5.12
N SER A 79 -7.53 9.77 -4.62
CA SER A 79 -8.38 9.77 -3.43
C SER A 79 -8.88 8.39 -2.97
N SER A 80 -8.56 8.01 -1.74
CA SER A 80 -9.15 6.86 -1.10
C SER A 80 -10.66 7.05 -0.94
N SER A 81 -11.44 6.02 -1.22
CA SER A 81 -12.85 6.00 -0.84
C SER A 81 -12.95 6.18 0.67
N VAL A 82 -13.63 7.23 1.09
CA VAL A 82 -13.88 7.50 2.51
C VAL A 82 -14.79 6.39 3.05
N ASP A 83 -14.26 5.55 3.92
CA ASP A 83 -15.06 4.54 4.62
C ASP A 83 -15.82 5.20 5.77
N GLN A 84 -17.08 5.52 5.53
CA GLN A 84 -17.95 6.19 6.50
C GLN A 84 -18.27 5.36 7.76
N HIS A 85 -17.93 4.08 7.77
CA HIS A 85 -18.22 3.18 8.90
C HIS A 85 -17.10 3.14 9.95
N HIS A 86 -15.92 3.72 9.68
CA HIS A 86 -14.79 3.70 10.59
C HIS A 86 -14.40 5.11 11.03
N THR A 87 -14.16 5.28 12.33
CA THR A 87 -13.67 6.55 12.92
C THR A 87 -12.18 6.80 12.64
N ARG A 88 -11.43 5.77 12.22
CA ARG A 88 -10.01 5.83 11.86
C ARG A 88 -9.79 5.48 10.41
N ALA A 89 -8.85 6.18 9.77
CA ALA A 89 -8.44 5.95 8.40
C ALA A 89 -6.97 5.50 8.31
N ASN A 90 -6.69 4.58 7.39
CA ASN A 90 -5.33 4.13 7.12
C ASN A 90 -4.76 4.92 5.95
N ILE A 91 -3.62 5.57 6.16
CA ILE A 91 -2.91 6.32 5.12
C ILE A 91 -1.57 5.65 4.82
N LYS A 92 -1.39 5.23 3.58
CA LYS A 92 -0.13 4.65 3.12
C LYS A 92 0.81 5.76 2.69
N ILE A 93 1.97 5.87 3.37
CA ILE A 93 2.99 6.87 3.05
C ILE A 93 4.27 6.29 2.45
N GLN A 94 4.50 4.97 2.63
CA GLN A 94 5.72 4.30 2.20
C GLN A 94 5.41 2.91 1.64
N ASP A 95 6.17 2.42 0.66
CA ASP A 95 6.03 1.07 0.09
C ASP A 95 7.41 0.52 -0.31
N GLY A 96 7.51 -0.81 -0.38
CA GLY A 96 8.77 -1.49 -0.68
C GLY A 96 9.78 -1.47 0.47
N CYS A 97 10.90 -2.18 0.32
CA CYS A 97 11.95 -2.29 1.34
C CYS A 97 13.28 -2.69 0.73
N ASP A 98 14.38 -2.13 1.25
CA ASP A 98 15.75 -2.39 0.78
C ASP A 98 16.56 -3.29 1.73
N PHE A 99 15.95 -3.87 2.78
CA PHE A 99 16.69 -4.64 3.77
C PHE A 99 17.03 -6.07 3.34
N TYR A 100 16.27 -6.64 2.42
CA TYR A 100 16.50 -8.00 1.88
C TYR A 100 16.73 -9.07 2.98
N CYS A 101 15.98 -9.02 4.08
CA CYS A 101 16.03 -10.04 5.13
C CYS A 101 15.79 -11.43 4.51
N SER A 102 16.53 -12.45 4.96
CA SER A 102 16.58 -13.80 4.37
C SER A 102 15.22 -14.50 4.23
N PHE A 103 14.26 -14.17 5.08
CA PHE A 103 12.90 -14.74 5.10
C PHE A 103 11.85 -13.85 4.39
N CYS A 104 12.25 -12.66 3.90
CA CYS A 104 11.28 -11.64 3.48
C CYS A 104 11.14 -11.55 1.95
N VAL A 105 9.91 -11.69 1.47
CA VAL A 105 9.57 -11.58 0.04
C VAL A 105 9.27 -10.14 -0.40
N ILE A 106 9.17 -9.19 0.52
CA ILE A 106 8.73 -7.82 0.23
C ILE A 106 9.57 -7.11 -0.84
N PRO A 107 10.92 -7.13 -0.81
CA PRO A 107 11.72 -6.48 -1.85
C PRO A 107 11.40 -6.98 -3.27
N PHE A 108 11.08 -8.26 -3.39
CA PHE A 108 10.73 -8.89 -4.68
C PHE A 108 9.28 -8.60 -5.09
N ALA A 109 8.38 -8.54 -4.12
CA ALA A 109 6.94 -8.35 -4.37
C ALA A 109 6.53 -6.88 -4.51
N ARG A 110 7.18 -5.97 -3.78
CA ARG A 110 6.84 -4.54 -3.72
C ARG A 110 7.94 -3.61 -4.18
N GLY A 111 9.10 -4.18 -4.55
CA GLY A 111 10.26 -3.45 -5.03
C GLY A 111 11.01 -2.68 -3.93
N PRO A 112 11.92 -1.77 -4.34
CA PRO A 112 12.71 -0.96 -3.43
C PRO A 112 11.84 -0.01 -2.62
N ALA A 113 12.39 0.48 -1.49
CA ALA A 113 11.74 1.49 -0.66
C ALA A 113 11.45 2.75 -1.49
N ARG A 114 10.23 3.25 -1.39
CA ARG A 114 9.75 4.48 -2.05
C ARG A 114 8.74 5.19 -1.17
N SER A 115 8.73 6.50 -1.25
CA SER A 115 7.92 7.37 -0.45
C SER A 115 6.78 7.99 -1.26
N ARG A 116 5.67 8.21 -0.60
CA ARG A 116 4.56 9.00 -1.14
C ARG A 116 4.91 10.47 -1.06
N VAL A 117 4.45 11.26 -2.04
CA VAL A 117 4.58 12.71 -2.08
C VAL A 117 3.99 13.31 -0.80
N TYR A 118 4.73 14.20 -0.13
CA TYR A 118 4.33 14.75 1.17
C TYR A 118 3.02 15.53 1.08
N GLU A 119 2.89 16.39 0.09
CA GLU A 119 1.71 17.23 -0.13
C GLU A 119 0.45 16.40 -0.38
N ASP A 120 0.62 15.25 -1.06
CA ASP A 120 -0.45 14.29 -1.31
C ASP A 120 -0.93 13.60 -0.02
N ILE A 121 0.00 13.29 0.91
CA ILE A 121 -0.33 12.76 2.24
C ILE A 121 -1.14 13.77 3.03
N ILE A 122 -0.68 15.03 3.10
CA ILE A 122 -1.33 16.07 3.90
C ILE A 122 -2.74 16.38 3.35
N ARG A 123 -2.88 16.46 2.03
CA ARG A 123 -4.18 16.66 1.37
C ARG A 123 -5.15 15.55 1.78
N GLU A 124 -4.79 14.28 1.63
CA GLU A 124 -5.65 13.16 2.02
C GLU A 124 -6.01 13.19 3.50
N CYS A 125 -5.07 13.56 4.39
CA CYS A 125 -5.36 13.71 5.82
C CYS A 125 -6.39 14.81 6.11
N ILE A 126 -6.36 15.92 5.37
CA ILE A 126 -7.36 17.00 5.47
C ILE A 126 -8.72 16.47 5.02
N ASP A 127 -8.79 15.88 3.82
CA ASP A 127 -10.03 15.34 3.25
C ASP A 127 -10.69 14.31 4.17
N LEU A 128 -9.89 13.41 4.77
CA LEU A 128 -10.37 12.43 5.74
C LEU A 128 -10.85 13.07 7.04
N GLY A 129 -10.14 14.09 7.52
CA GLY A 129 -10.55 14.85 8.70
C GLY A 129 -11.87 15.58 8.50
N ASP A 130 -12.07 16.19 7.33
CA ASP A 130 -13.29 16.88 6.95
C ASP A 130 -14.47 15.89 6.74
N ALA A 131 -14.16 14.68 6.32
CA ALA A 131 -15.12 13.57 6.25
C ALA A 131 -15.47 12.94 7.61
N GLY A 132 -14.88 13.43 8.72
CA GLY A 132 -15.21 13.02 10.09
C GLY A 132 -14.26 11.99 10.72
N HIS A 133 -13.21 11.56 10.03
CA HIS A 133 -12.20 10.69 10.64
C HIS A 133 -11.35 11.47 11.65
N GLN A 134 -11.25 10.95 12.87
CA GLN A 134 -10.49 11.59 13.95
C GLN A 134 -9.15 10.93 14.25
N GLU A 135 -8.94 9.70 13.76
CA GLU A 135 -7.70 8.96 13.94
C GLU A 135 -7.10 8.59 12.58
N ILE A 136 -5.83 8.94 12.37
CA ILE A 136 -5.04 8.54 11.22
C ILE A 136 -4.06 7.45 11.64
N VAL A 137 -4.07 6.33 10.93
CA VAL A 137 -3.06 5.28 11.05
C VAL A 137 -2.10 5.41 9.87
N ILE A 138 -0.89 5.86 10.14
CA ILE A 138 0.18 5.93 9.14
C ILE A 138 0.66 4.52 8.85
N THR A 139 0.60 4.10 7.57
CA THR A 139 0.94 2.74 7.14
C THR A 139 2.05 2.72 6.10
N GLY A 140 2.80 1.63 6.07
CA GLY A 140 3.88 1.37 5.12
C GLY A 140 4.46 -0.02 5.34
N ILE A 141 5.61 -0.27 4.75
CA ILE A 141 6.41 -1.48 4.99
C ILE A 141 7.42 -1.22 6.10
N ASN A 142 8.18 -0.14 5.98
CA ASN A 142 9.09 0.36 7.01
C ASN A 142 9.05 1.89 7.02
N LEU A 143 8.23 2.44 7.89
CA LEU A 143 7.96 3.87 7.96
C LEU A 143 9.18 4.71 8.30
N GLY A 144 10.18 4.14 8.99
CA GLY A 144 11.44 4.82 9.30
C GLY A 144 12.29 5.12 8.07
N THR A 145 11.99 4.50 6.92
CA THR A 145 12.67 4.77 5.64
C THR A 145 11.91 5.76 4.74
N TYR A 146 10.86 6.41 5.27
CA TYR A 146 10.19 7.47 4.53
C TYR A 146 11.13 8.66 4.31
N GLU A 147 11.33 9.00 3.06
CA GLU A 147 12.14 10.16 2.65
C GLU A 147 11.56 10.74 1.35
N TYR A 148 11.18 12.01 1.36
CA TYR A 148 10.71 12.76 0.20
C TYR A 148 11.16 14.22 0.31
N GLU A 149 11.99 14.70 -0.63
CA GLU A 149 12.50 16.09 -0.66
C GLU A 149 13.01 16.57 0.71
N ASN A 150 13.89 15.79 1.34
CA ASN A 150 14.42 16.03 2.70
C ASN A 150 13.37 15.97 3.84
N LYS A 151 12.13 15.58 3.57
CA LYS A 151 11.11 15.33 4.58
C LYS A 151 11.14 13.87 5.01
N THR A 152 11.02 13.65 6.31
CA THR A 152 11.05 12.33 6.97
C THR A 152 9.69 12.00 7.58
N ILE A 153 9.55 10.84 8.23
CA ILE A 153 8.35 10.49 8.99
C ILE A 153 8.03 11.54 10.09
N ILE A 154 9.05 12.22 10.61
CA ILE A 154 8.88 13.29 11.61
C ILE A 154 8.05 14.43 11.02
N ASP A 155 8.42 14.89 9.81
CA ASP A 155 7.73 15.99 9.12
C ASP A 155 6.28 15.60 8.77
N VAL A 156 6.05 14.35 8.40
CA VAL A 156 4.69 13.83 8.16
C VAL A 156 3.85 13.90 9.43
N ILE A 157 4.38 13.44 10.58
CA ILE A 157 3.66 13.48 11.85
C ILE A 157 3.39 14.91 12.27
N GLU A 158 4.38 15.82 12.15
CA GLU A 158 4.23 17.24 12.45
C GLU A 158 3.17 17.90 11.57
N GLY A 159 3.16 17.57 10.27
CA GLY A 159 2.15 18.06 9.33
C GLY A 159 0.73 17.62 9.69
N ILE A 160 0.54 16.32 9.93
CA ILE A 160 -0.77 15.78 10.34
C ILE A 160 -1.21 16.35 11.70
N SER A 161 -0.28 16.58 12.62
CA SER A 161 -0.58 17.14 13.95
C SER A 161 -1.19 18.55 13.89
N LYS A 162 -0.89 19.32 12.83
CA LYS A 162 -1.44 20.66 12.62
C LYS A 162 -2.89 20.64 12.16
N ILE A 163 -3.42 19.52 11.67
CA ILE A 163 -4.81 19.38 11.20
C ILE A 163 -5.71 19.31 12.44
N SER A 164 -6.59 20.29 12.60
CA SER A 164 -7.43 20.46 13.80
C SER A 164 -8.46 19.35 13.99
N THR A 165 -8.98 18.80 12.89
CA THR A 165 -9.97 17.73 12.87
C THR A 165 -9.38 16.39 13.31
N ILE A 166 -8.07 16.14 13.07
CA ILE A 166 -7.39 14.92 13.48
C ILE A 166 -7.01 15.02 14.97
N LYS A 167 -7.45 14.05 15.77
CA LYS A 167 -7.24 13.98 17.22
C LYS A 167 -6.17 12.95 17.62
N ARG A 168 -5.90 11.95 16.74
CA ARG A 168 -4.97 10.88 17.05
C ARG A 168 -4.19 10.42 15.81
N ILE A 169 -2.91 10.16 16.01
CA ILE A 169 -1.99 9.64 15.00
C ILE A 169 -1.39 8.33 15.52
N ARG A 170 -1.48 7.27 14.75
CA ARG A 170 -0.88 5.98 15.06
C ARG A 170 0.12 5.59 13.99
N ILE A 171 1.22 5.00 14.40
CA ILE A 171 2.24 4.41 13.53
C ILE A 171 2.00 2.90 13.47
N SER A 172 2.05 2.29 12.28
CA SER A 172 1.83 0.84 12.15
C SER A 172 3.14 0.05 12.09
N SER A 173 3.92 0.17 11.04
CA SER A 173 5.06 -0.70 10.76
C SER A 173 6.35 0.11 10.67
N ILE A 174 7.24 -0.07 11.63
CA ILE A 174 8.56 0.54 11.64
C ILE A 174 9.57 -0.47 12.19
N GLU A 175 10.70 -0.62 11.52
CA GLU A 175 11.78 -1.47 11.99
C GLU A 175 12.58 -0.77 13.11
N PRO A 176 12.94 -1.47 14.20
CA PRO A 176 13.63 -0.87 15.32
C PRO A 176 14.89 -0.08 14.96
N THR A 177 15.64 -0.57 13.97
CA THR A 177 16.89 0.03 13.50
C THR A 177 16.70 1.34 12.73
N THR A 178 15.45 1.65 12.32
CA THR A 178 15.11 2.85 11.54
C THR A 178 14.30 3.86 12.35
N ILE A 179 14.06 3.61 13.63
CA ILE A 179 13.32 4.53 14.51
C ILE A 179 14.20 5.77 14.79
N PRO A 180 13.79 6.98 14.34
CA PRO A 180 14.51 8.20 14.67
C PRO A 180 14.38 8.50 16.18
N LYS A 181 15.47 8.93 16.84
CA LYS A 181 15.40 9.34 18.24
C LYS A 181 14.34 10.41 18.49
N LYS A 182 14.21 11.39 17.61
CA LYS A 182 13.19 12.44 17.66
C LYS A 182 11.76 11.87 17.71
N LEU A 183 11.50 10.71 17.11
CA LEU A 183 10.18 10.08 17.16
C LEU A 183 9.81 9.68 18.60
N ILE A 184 10.75 9.11 19.34
CA ILE A 184 10.55 8.73 20.75
C ILE A 184 10.27 9.97 21.61
N GLU A 185 11.02 11.05 21.37
CA GLU A 185 10.80 12.33 22.06
C GLU A 185 9.41 12.90 21.72
N MET A 186 9.00 12.84 20.46
CA MET A 186 7.66 13.28 20.03
C MET A 186 6.52 12.49 20.68
N MET A 187 6.69 11.20 20.94
CA MET A 187 5.69 10.40 21.65
C MET A 187 5.42 10.89 23.08
N ASN A 188 6.38 11.58 23.68
CA ASN A 188 6.23 12.16 25.01
C ASN A 188 5.63 13.58 24.97
N THR A 189 5.86 14.32 23.89
CA THR A 189 5.53 15.76 23.80
C THR A 189 4.34 16.06 22.92
N ASN A 190 4.04 15.22 21.92
CA ASN A 190 2.90 15.42 21.02
C ASN A 190 1.65 14.69 21.53
N PRO A 191 0.62 15.42 21.98
CA PRO A 191 -0.58 14.80 22.57
C PRO A 191 -1.43 14.00 21.57
N LYS A 192 -1.25 14.22 20.26
CA LYS A 192 -1.96 13.48 19.23
C LYS A 192 -1.28 12.17 18.85
N LEU A 193 0.03 12.03 19.09
CA LEU A 193 0.80 10.84 18.73
C LEU A 193 0.62 9.72 19.76
N CYS A 194 0.15 8.56 19.32
CA CYS A 194 0.00 7.39 20.19
C CYS A 194 1.38 6.90 20.67
N ARG A 195 1.50 6.58 21.95
CA ARG A 195 2.70 5.99 22.57
C ARG A 195 2.75 4.48 22.31
N TYR A 196 2.83 4.12 21.03
CA TYR A 196 2.83 2.74 20.57
C TYR A 196 3.63 2.64 19.27
N LEU A 197 4.53 1.65 19.18
CA LEU A 197 5.32 1.27 18.00
C LEU A 197 5.20 -0.23 17.76
#